data_9f7b31c54f397250c0d6124ac2abcbe1
#
_entry.id   9f7b31c54f397250c0d6124ac2abcbe1
#
_cell.length_a   1.000
_cell.length_b   1.000
_cell.length_c   1.000
_cell.angle_alpha   90.00
_cell.angle_beta   90.00
_cell.angle_gamma   90.00
#
_symmetry.space_group_name_H-M   'P 1'
#
loop_
_entity.id
_entity.type
_entity.pdbx_description
1 polymer ?
#
loop_
_entity_poly.entity_id
_entity_poly.type
_entity_poly.pdbx_seq_one_letter_code
_entity_poly.pdbx_strand_id
1 'polypeptide(L)'
;MADDRRAQWLRGVLDLCVLAELHRGESYGYGIARALEDAGVGVVPGGTLYPVLGRLERAELIRARWVESPSGPQRKYYAITPAGADLLDRERRDWSVFAARVDGALAVEADR
;
A
#
# COMPACT_ATOMS: atom_id res chain seq x y z
N MET A 1 -1.23 19.42 9.14
CA MET A 1 -1.33 18.90 10.50
C MET A 1 -1.00 17.43 10.50
N ALA A 2 -1.51 16.67 11.47
CA ALA A 2 -1.18 15.25 11.60
C ALA A 2 -1.51 14.47 10.32
N ASP A 3 -2.66 14.75 9.70
CA ASP A 3 -3.07 14.06 8.48
C ASP A 3 -2.15 14.36 7.31
N ASP A 4 -1.71 15.61 7.18
CA ASP A 4 -0.79 16.01 6.11
C ASP A 4 0.56 15.34 6.27
N ARG A 5 1.06 15.29 7.50
CA ARG A 5 2.33 14.67 7.79
C ARG A 5 2.26 13.16 7.54
N ARG A 6 1.19 12.52 7.98
CA ARG A 6 1.01 11.09 7.75
C ARG A 6 0.91 10.79 6.26
N ALA A 7 0.22 11.64 5.50
CA ALA A 7 0.13 11.48 4.05
C ALA A 7 1.50 11.54 3.39
N GLN A 8 2.38 12.40 3.88
CA GLN A 8 3.75 12.47 3.37
C GLN A 8 4.52 11.17 3.63
N TRP A 9 4.40 10.65 4.85
CA TRP A 9 5.07 9.39 5.20
C TRP A 9 4.53 8.24 4.36
N LEU A 10 3.21 8.22 4.21
CA LEU A 10 2.55 7.13 3.48
C LEU A 10 2.97 7.09 2.03
N ARG A 11 3.22 8.23 1.40
CA ARG A 11 3.61 8.25 -0.01
C ARG A 11 4.86 7.43 -0.30
N GLY A 12 5.76 7.34 0.68
CA GLY A 12 6.99 6.57 0.50
C GLY A 12 6.82 5.08 0.68
N VAL A 13 5.70 4.62 1.24
CA VAL A 13 5.51 3.21 1.57
C VAL A 13 4.16 2.68 1.07
N LEU A 14 3.38 3.51 0.37
CA LEU A 14 2.02 3.12 -0.02
C LEU A 14 2.02 1.93 -0.98
N ASP A 15 2.94 1.91 -1.95
CA ASP A 15 3.01 0.79 -2.88
C ASP A 15 3.27 -0.53 -2.13
N LEU A 16 4.11 -0.49 -1.12
CA LEU A 16 4.38 -1.67 -0.29
C LEU A 16 3.13 -2.11 0.47
N CYS A 17 2.39 -1.14 1.01
CA CYS A 17 1.13 -1.41 1.71
C CYS A 17 0.08 -2.02 0.77
N VAL A 18 0.01 -1.52 -0.47
CA VAL A 18 -0.91 -2.07 -1.47
C VAL A 18 -0.53 -3.50 -1.80
N LEU A 19 0.75 -3.77 -2.03
CA LEU A 19 1.21 -5.13 -2.30
C LEU A 19 0.87 -6.07 -1.16
N ALA A 20 1.06 -5.61 0.08
CA ALA A 20 0.75 -6.41 1.25
C ALA A 20 -0.74 -6.74 1.34
N GLU A 21 -1.58 -5.76 1.03
CA GLU A 21 -3.02 -6.00 1.04
C GLU A 21 -3.42 -7.01 -0.03
N LEU A 22 -2.86 -6.88 -1.22
CA LEU A 22 -3.16 -7.81 -2.31
C LEU A 22 -2.56 -9.19 -2.08
N HIS A 23 -1.51 -9.27 -1.26
CA HIS A 23 -0.96 -10.57 -0.87
C HIS A 23 -1.94 -11.36 0.00
N ARG A 24 -2.81 -10.66 0.72
CA ARG A 24 -3.86 -11.29 1.52
C ARG A 24 -5.00 -11.81 0.66
N GLY A 25 -5.18 -11.25 -0.53
CA GLY A 25 -6.21 -11.67 -1.45
C GLY A 25 -6.52 -10.60 -2.48
N GLU A 26 -7.11 -11.02 -3.57
CA GLU A 26 -7.52 -10.14 -4.64
C GLU A 26 -8.50 -9.07 -4.11
N SER A 27 -8.37 -7.84 -4.61
CA SER A 27 -9.24 -6.76 -4.18
C SER A 27 -9.35 -5.68 -5.25
N TYR A 28 -10.22 -4.74 -5.04
CA TYR A 28 -10.45 -3.61 -5.95
C TYR A 28 -10.13 -2.30 -5.21
N GLY A 29 -10.07 -1.19 -5.96
CA GLY A 29 -9.58 0.08 -5.40
C GLY A 29 -10.22 0.47 -4.10
N TYR A 30 -11.56 0.49 -4.05
CA TYR A 30 -12.26 0.87 -2.83
C TYR A 30 -11.97 -0.10 -1.68
N GLY A 31 -11.94 -1.39 -1.97
CA GLY A 31 -11.63 -2.39 -0.96
C GLY A 31 -10.22 -2.25 -0.40
N ILE A 32 -9.26 -1.95 -1.27
CA ILE A 32 -7.88 -1.72 -0.85
C ILE A 32 -7.81 -0.49 0.07
N ALA A 33 -8.41 0.63 -0.36
CA ALA A 33 -8.40 1.85 0.43
C ALA A 33 -9.04 1.64 1.80
N ARG A 34 -10.16 0.92 1.84
CA ARG A 34 -10.87 0.64 3.08
C ARG A 34 -10.03 -0.22 4.02
N ALA A 35 -9.36 -1.24 3.47
CA ALA A 35 -8.51 -2.11 4.27
C ALA A 35 -7.34 -1.35 4.87
N LEU A 36 -6.74 -0.43 4.12
CA LEU A 36 -5.63 0.38 4.63
C LEU A 36 -6.11 1.33 5.72
N GLU A 37 -7.28 1.91 5.56
CA GLU A 37 -7.87 2.76 6.59
C GLU A 37 -8.15 1.95 7.86
N ASP A 38 -8.74 0.77 7.72
CA ASP A 38 -9.04 -0.11 8.85
C ASP A 38 -7.77 -0.57 9.56
N ALA A 39 -6.67 -0.71 8.83
CA ALA A 39 -5.39 -1.09 9.40
C ALA A 39 -4.69 0.08 10.11
N GLY A 40 -5.27 1.27 10.06
CA GLY A 40 -4.73 2.44 10.74
C GLY A 40 -3.69 3.21 9.94
N VAL A 41 -3.47 2.82 8.68
CA VAL A 41 -2.50 3.50 7.82
C VAL A 41 -2.98 4.91 7.48
N GLY A 42 -4.28 5.07 7.34
CA GLY A 42 -4.89 6.36 7.07
C GLY A 42 -5.81 6.31 5.87
N VAL A 43 -6.47 7.42 5.61
CA VAL A 43 -7.35 7.57 4.46
C VAL A 43 -6.50 7.79 3.21
N VAL A 44 -6.74 6.98 2.19
CA VAL A 44 -6.00 7.07 0.92
C VAL A 44 -6.98 7.49 -0.16
N PRO A 45 -6.95 8.76 -0.58
CA PRO A 45 -7.86 9.20 -1.64
C PRO A 45 -7.58 8.49 -2.96
N GLY A 46 -8.62 8.39 -3.81
CA GLY A 46 -8.46 7.77 -5.13
C GLY A 46 -7.39 8.43 -5.97
N GLY A 47 -7.27 9.76 -5.89
CA GLY A 47 -6.23 10.47 -6.62
C GLY A 47 -4.81 10.10 -6.21
N THR A 48 -4.63 9.49 -5.05
CA THR A 48 -3.35 8.99 -4.58
C THR A 48 -3.21 7.50 -4.89
N LEU A 49 -4.27 6.73 -4.68
CA LEU A 49 -4.22 5.27 -4.80
C LEU A 49 -4.12 4.80 -6.25
N TYR A 50 -4.96 5.34 -7.15
CA TYR A 50 -5.01 4.82 -8.52
C TYR A 50 -3.71 5.02 -9.30
N PRO A 51 -2.98 6.12 -9.14
CA PRO A 51 -1.65 6.20 -9.75
C PRO A 51 -0.68 5.13 -9.26
N VAL A 52 -0.75 4.76 -7.98
CA VAL A 52 0.07 3.67 -7.44
C VAL A 52 -0.31 2.35 -8.09
N LEU A 53 -1.60 2.05 -8.16
CA LEU A 53 -2.07 0.82 -8.81
C LEU A 53 -1.62 0.77 -10.27
N GLY A 54 -1.68 1.89 -10.98
CA GLY A 54 -1.24 1.96 -12.37
C GLY A 54 0.25 1.67 -12.52
N ARG A 55 1.07 2.21 -11.63
CA ARG A 55 2.52 1.96 -11.68
C ARG A 55 2.83 0.50 -11.38
N LEU A 56 2.18 -0.07 -10.40
CA LEU A 56 2.41 -1.47 -10.03
C LEU A 56 1.98 -2.40 -11.16
N GLU A 57 0.87 -2.07 -11.83
CA GLU A 57 0.39 -2.86 -12.96
C GLU A 57 1.36 -2.80 -14.13
N ARG A 58 1.85 -1.60 -14.47
CA ARG A 58 2.83 -1.43 -15.55
C ARG A 58 4.13 -2.15 -15.26
N ALA A 59 4.50 -2.24 -13.99
CA ALA A 59 5.71 -2.96 -13.58
C ALA A 59 5.46 -4.46 -13.44
N GLU A 60 4.24 -4.92 -13.72
CA GLU A 60 3.84 -6.32 -13.65
C GLU A 60 3.98 -6.93 -12.25
N LEU A 61 3.86 -6.08 -11.24
CA LEU A 61 3.86 -6.52 -9.84
C LEU A 61 2.47 -6.89 -9.37
N ILE A 62 1.46 -6.38 -10.05
CA ILE A 62 0.06 -6.76 -9.86
C ILE A 62 -0.58 -6.95 -11.23
N ARG A 63 -1.67 -7.71 -11.26
CA ARG A 63 -2.44 -7.99 -12.46
C ARG A 63 -3.88 -7.62 -12.22
N ALA A 64 -4.52 -7.03 -13.23
CA ALA A 64 -5.90 -6.59 -13.12
C ALA A 64 -6.82 -7.45 -13.96
N ARG A 65 -8.05 -7.57 -13.51
CA ARG A 65 -9.13 -8.16 -14.32
C ARG A 65 -10.42 -7.44 -14.01
N TRP A 66 -11.31 -7.39 -14.99
CA TRP A 66 -12.61 -6.77 -14.83
C TRP A 66 -13.61 -7.82 -14.38
N VAL A 67 -14.44 -7.46 -13.41
CA VAL A 67 -15.47 -8.35 -12.86
C VAL A 67 -16.81 -7.64 -13.01
N GLU A 68 -17.78 -8.33 -13.59
CA GLU A 68 -19.10 -7.79 -13.74
C GLU A 68 -19.83 -7.75 -12.41
N SER A 69 -20.59 -6.68 -12.21
CA SER A 69 -21.43 -6.53 -11.03
C SER A 69 -22.89 -6.68 -11.46
N PRO A 70 -23.70 -7.47 -10.72
CA PRO A 70 -25.10 -7.67 -11.07
C PRO A 70 -25.93 -6.40 -11.07
N SER A 71 -25.52 -5.39 -10.32
CA SER A 71 -26.32 -4.17 -10.11
C SER A 71 -25.58 -2.89 -10.44
N GLY A 72 -24.48 -2.96 -11.19
CA GLY A 72 -23.73 -1.75 -11.51
C GLY A 72 -22.65 -1.98 -12.52
N PRO A 73 -21.75 -1.00 -12.67
CA PRO A 73 -20.66 -1.12 -13.63
C PRO A 73 -19.65 -2.19 -13.21
N GLN A 74 -18.86 -2.63 -14.17
CA GLN A 74 -17.79 -3.57 -13.92
C GLN A 74 -16.80 -2.98 -12.92
N ARG A 75 -16.20 -3.86 -12.11
CA ARG A 75 -15.15 -3.50 -11.18
C ARG A 75 -13.84 -4.09 -11.63
N LYS A 76 -12.78 -3.30 -11.45
CA LYS A 76 -11.43 -3.74 -11.76
C LYS A 76 -10.80 -4.32 -10.50
N TYR A 77 -10.53 -5.61 -10.52
CA TYR A 77 -9.90 -6.30 -9.42
C TYR A 77 -8.42 -6.49 -9.71
N TYR A 78 -7.63 -6.44 -8.66
CA TYR A 78 -6.17 -6.58 -8.74
C TYR A 78 -5.72 -7.77 -7.91
N ALA A 79 -4.71 -8.47 -8.40
CA ALA A 79 -4.08 -9.58 -7.71
C ALA A 79 -2.57 -9.39 -7.79
N ILE A 80 -1.87 -9.80 -6.73
CA ILE A 80 -0.41 -9.71 -6.73
C ILE A 80 0.15 -10.81 -7.64
N THR A 81 1.23 -10.48 -8.35
CA THR A 81 1.94 -11.47 -9.17
C THR A 81 3.06 -12.11 -8.36
N PRO A 82 3.66 -13.22 -8.84
CA PRO A 82 4.83 -13.76 -8.16
C PRO A 82 5.96 -12.75 -8.02
N ALA A 83 6.17 -11.91 -9.03
CA ALA A 83 7.18 -10.86 -8.95
C ALA A 83 6.84 -9.84 -7.87
N GLY A 84 5.55 -9.50 -7.74
CA GLY A 84 5.09 -8.61 -6.69
C GLY A 84 5.29 -9.20 -5.30
N ALA A 85 5.00 -10.48 -5.14
CA ALA A 85 5.20 -11.16 -3.87
C ALA A 85 6.67 -11.20 -3.47
N ASP A 86 7.55 -11.45 -4.44
CA ASP A 86 9.00 -11.45 -4.19
C ASP A 86 9.49 -10.07 -3.75
N LEU A 87 9.03 -9.03 -4.44
CA LEU A 87 9.38 -7.66 -4.09
C LEU A 87 8.88 -7.30 -2.70
N LEU A 88 7.65 -7.66 -2.40
CA LEU A 88 7.07 -7.42 -1.08
C LEU A 88 7.91 -8.06 0.01
N ASP A 89 8.31 -9.30 -0.21
CA ASP A 89 9.09 -10.03 0.80
C ASP A 89 10.43 -9.35 1.10
N ARG A 90 11.12 -8.90 0.03
CA ARG A 90 12.39 -8.20 0.21
C ARG A 90 12.21 -6.83 0.85
N GLU A 91 11.27 -6.04 0.35
CA GLU A 91 11.13 -4.67 0.79
C GLU A 91 10.50 -4.54 2.16
N ARG A 92 9.69 -5.51 2.55
CA ARG A 92 9.17 -5.53 3.91
C ARG A 92 10.31 -5.62 4.94
N ARG A 93 11.32 -6.42 4.64
CA ARG A 93 12.49 -6.52 5.51
C ARG A 93 13.30 -5.23 5.49
N ASP A 94 13.50 -4.66 4.32
CA ASP A 94 14.23 -3.40 4.18
C ASP A 94 13.52 -2.28 4.93
N TRP A 95 12.19 -2.23 4.80
CA TRP A 95 11.39 -1.24 5.51
C TRP A 95 11.54 -1.39 7.02
N SER A 96 11.50 -2.62 7.52
CA SER A 96 11.60 -2.87 8.95
C SER A 96 12.93 -2.36 9.50
N VAL A 97 14.01 -2.58 8.78
CA VAL A 97 15.34 -2.08 9.17
C VAL A 97 15.36 -0.55 9.11
N PHE A 98 14.85 0.02 8.02
CA PHE A 98 14.85 1.47 7.85
C PHE A 98 14.01 2.15 8.93
N ALA A 99 12.82 1.62 9.21
CA ALA A 99 11.94 2.18 10.23
C ALA A 99 12.62 2.19 11.60
N ALA A 100 13.33 1.11 11.94
CA ALA A 100 14.05 1.05 13.19
C ALA A 100 15.16 2.09 13.25
N ARG A 101 15.83 2.35 12.14
CA ARG A 101 16.88 3.37 12.09
C ARG A 101 16.31 4.77 12.25
N VAL A 102 15.14 5.03 11.64
CA VAL A 102 14.45 6.31 11.81
C VAL A 102 14.05 6.47 13.27
N ASP A 103 13.50 5.41 13.89
CA ASP A 103 13.14 5.45 15.30
C ASP A 103 14.36 5.79 16.16
N GLY A 104 15.50 5.18 15.85
CA GLY A 104 16.73 5.48 16.58
C GLY A 104 17.21 6.91 16.42
N ALA A 105 17.07 7.44 15.19
CA ALA A 105 17.46 8.82 14.92
C ALA A 105 16.57 9.82 15.64
N LEU A 106 15.31 9.47 15.85
CA LEU A 106 14.35 10.34 16.51
C LEU A 106 14.35 10.18 18.03
N ALA A 107 15.00 9.16 18.55
CA ALA A 107 14.98 8.88 19.98
C ALA A 107 15.62 9.99 20.76
N VAL A 108 14.96 10.39 21.85
CA VAL A 108 15.50 11.37 22.78
C VAL A 108 15.88 10.61 24.04
N GLU A 109 17.16 10.62 24.37
CA GLU A 109 17.63 9.92 25.54
C GLU A 109 17.40 10.76 26.78
N ALA A 110 16.77 10.14 27.79
CA ALA A 110 16.37 10.85 28.99
C ALA A 110 17.56 11.30 29.82
N ASP A 111 18.70 10.67 29.66
CA ASP A 111 19.89 10.95 30.45
C ASP A 111 20.85 11.94 29.80
N ARG A 112 20.44 12.59 28.75
CA ARG A 112 21.24 13.62 28.11
C ARG A 112 21.13 14.95 28.78
#